data_6d032d3c26fdc92c8463c4403f7cfe2d
#
_entry.id   6d032d3c26fdc92c8463c4403f7cfe2d
#
_cell.length_a   1.000
_cell.length_b   1.000
_cell.length_c   1.000
_cell.angle_alpha   90.00
_cell.angle_beta   90.00
_cell.angle_gamma   90.00
#
_symmetry.space_group_name_H-M   'P 1'
#
loop_
_entity.id
_entity.type
_entity.pdbx_description
1 polymer ?
#
loop_
_entity_poly.entity_id
_entity_poly.type
_entity_poly.pdbx_seq_one_letter_code
_entity_poly.pdbx_strand_id
1 'polypeptide(L)'
;MRILFVASEGLPFSKTGGLADVVEALPKALAGLGHEVAVVLPRYRGTKTSAVVLPSVTIPMGGTRLRFPSVADGSMINGVRYFFVDDPAYFDRDDLYGGPAGDYPDNAERFSEFCRTAIEIAKHVWAPDVIHCHDWQSALLPVLLRTSYGDDPLVRDVPVVFTIHNMGYHGLFGRDALDRAGIPAGVFHPGGIEFFGSVNFLKGGLVFSDYLTTVSRKYAQEIQTREYGYGLDGVVRSRADRLVGIVNGVDYTLWSPERDKFIAAKYSAKDLSGKQTCKHALLELFDLPPEYLAKPVIGIVSRFADQKGFDLIAERAHELMHEDLLLVVLGTGDRRYEELFRALAAAYPGRVGAKIAYDNTLAHKIEAGADMFLMPSRYEPCGLNQIYSLRYGTVPIVRATGGLDDTIEAFDIEHGTGTGFKFAEYTGVAMLRSVRQALHLFMDERIWRRIQMNGMAKDFSWRGSAVEYVKVYAAARTARGLPAIAEPVPAAPAPRNQKPVATSN
;
A
#
# COMPACT_ATOMS: atom_id res chain seq x y z
N MET A 1 -15.48 -16.27 8.91
CA MET A 1 -14.11 -16.68 9.20
C MET A 1 -13.51 -15.78 10.25
N ARG A 2 -12.61 -16.35 11.07
CA ARG A 2 -11.71 -15.60 11.98
C ARG A 2 -10.37 -15.44 11.30
N ILE A 3 -9.97 -14.21 11.01
CA ILE A 3 -8.79 -13.88 10.19
C ILE A 3 -7.80 -13.10 11.04
N LEU A 4 -6.58 -13.62 11.20
CA LEU A 4 -5.50 -12.99 11.96
C LEU A 4 -4.50 -12.34 11.02
N PHE A 5 -4.46 -11.03 10.97
CA PHE A 5 -3.44 -10.27 10.28
C PHE A 5 -2.18 -10.16 11.12
N VAL A 6 -1.02 -10.35 10.52
CA VAL A 6 0.29 -10.18 11.16
C VAL A 6 1.13 -9.25 10.29
N ALA A 7 1.38 -8.05 10.77
CA ALA A 7 2.06 -7.00 10.03
C ALA A 7 2.97 -6.16 10.94
N SER A 8 3.96 -5.50 10.34
CA SER A 8 4.91 -4.67 11.08
C SER A 8 4.43 -3.25 11.32
N GLU A 9 3.44 -2.79 10.55
CA GLU A 9 2.84 -1.46 10.71
C GLU A 9 1.35 -1.47 10.36
N GLY A 10 0.60 -0.53 10.90
CA GLY A 10 -0.83 -0.35 10.67
C GLY A 10 -1.35 0.93 11.30
N LEU A 11 -2.15 1.69 10.54
CA LEU A 11 -2.82 2.88 11.05
C LEU A 11 -3.89 2.50 12.09
N PRO A 12 -4.12 3.35 13.10
CA PRO A 12 -3.49 4.65 13.36
C PRO A 12 -2.21 4.58 14.20
N PHE A 13 -1.60 3.41 14.40
CA PHE A 13 -0.55 3.18 15.40
C PHE A 13 0.87 3.45 14.86
N SER A 14 1.15 3.00 13.65
CA SER A 14 2.48 3.12 13.04
C SER A 14 2.37 3.16 11.53
N LYS A 15 3.22 3.97 10.87
CA LYS A 15 3.24 4.09 9.41
C LYS A 15 4.60 4.57 8.89
N THR A 16 5.13 3.85 7.92
CA THR A 16 6.25 4.28 7.08
C THR A 16 5.89 4.26 5.59
N GLY A 17 4.95 3.39 5.20
CA GLY A 17 4.58 3.17 3.82
C GLY A 17 3.11 2.81 3.62
N GLY A 18 2.80 2.29 2.41
CA GLY A 18 1.44 1.88 2.04
C GLY A 18 0.92 0.64 2.75
N LEU A 19 1.81 -0.15 3.38
CA LEU A 19 1.41 -1.32 4.17
C LEU A 19 0.45 -0.91 5.31
N ALA A 20 0.74 0.19 6.00
CA ALA A 20 -0.08 0.67 7.11
C ALA A 20 -1.51 1.02 6.68
N ASP A 21 -1.68 1.58 5.47
CA ASP A 21 -3.00 1.89 4.90
C ASP A 21 -3.79 0.59 4.61
N VAL A 22 -3.13 -0.43 4.08
CA VAL A 22 -3.76 -1.73 3.82
C VAL A 22 -4.17 -2.43 5.11
N VAL A 23 -3.30 -2.43 6.13
CA VAL A 23 -3.54 -3.10 7.43
C VAL A 23 -4.62 -2.39 8.26
N GLU A 24 -4.92 -1.14 7.97
CA GLU A 24 -6.11 -0.45 8.53
C GLU A 24 -7.36 -0.79 7.72
N ALA A 25 -7.31 -0.68 6.40
CA ALA A 25 -8.50 -0.61 5.57
C ALA A 25 -9.05 -1.99 5.15
N LEU A 26 -8.18 -2.96 4.82
CA LEU A 26 -8.61 -4.31 4.44
C LEU A 26 -9.27 -5.07 5.61
N PRO A 27 -8.72 -5.08 6.84
CA PRO A 27 -9.39 -5.67 8.01
C PRO A 27 -10.78 -5.08 8.27
N LYS A 28 -10.92 -3.75 8.19
CA LYS A 28 -12.19 -3.03 8.32
C LYS A 28 -13.19 -3.46 7.24
N ALA A 29 -12.75 -3.61 5.99
CA ALA A 29 -13.60 -4.05 4.89
C ALA A 29 -14.06 -5.50 5.07
N LEU A 30 -13.17 -6.40 5.52
CA LEU A 30 -13.49 -7.80 5.83
C LEU A 30 -14.47 -7.91 7.01
N ALA A 31 -14.28 -7.09 8.06
CA ALA A 31 -15.25 -7.00 9.17
C ALA A 31 -16.62 -6.53 8.67
N GLY A 32 -16.64 -5.57 7.74
CA GLY A 32 -17.87 -5.12 7.05
C GLY A 32 -18.54 -6.18 6.17
N LEU A 33 -17.83 -7.24 5.79
CA LEU A 33 -18.36 -8.43 5.13
C LEU A 33 -18.83 -9.53 6.11
N GLY A 34 -18.75 -9.27 7.44
CA GLY A 34 -19.21 -10.21 8.47
C GLY A 34 -18.13 -11.20 8.94
N HIS A 35 -16.85 -10.95 8.66
CA HIS A 35 -15.75 -11.74 9.20
C HIS A 35 -15.30 -11.17 10.57
N GLU A 36 -14.81 -12.04 11.44
CA GLU A 36 -14.10 -11.63 12.65
C GLU A 36 -12.63 -11.41 12.31
N VAL A 37 -12.12 -10.21 12.57
CA VAL A 37 -10.76 -9.86 12.17
C VAL A 37 -9.98 -9.33 13.36
N ALA A 38 -8.77 -9.87 13.53
CA ALA A 38 -7.79 -9.34 14.45
C ALA A 38 -6.49 -9.01 13.72
N VAL A 39 -5.76 -8.01 14.25
CA VAL A 39 -4.47 -7.54 13.73
C VAL A 39 -3.45 -7.61 14.85
N VAL A 40 -2.28 -8.19 14.55
CA VAL A 40 -1.11 -8.23 15.44
C VAL A 40 -0.06 -7.27 14.89
N LEU A 41 0.38 -6.34 15.74
CA LEU A 41 1.42 -5.36 15.43
C LEU A 41 2.50 -5.38 16.54
N PRO A 42 3.75 -4.97 16.25
CA PRO A 42 4.67 -4.61 17.31
C PRO A 42 4.18 -3.37 18.08
N ARG A 43 4.43 -3.31 19.38
CA ARG A 43 4.14 -2.13 20.20
C ARG A 43 5.28 -1.13 20.09
N TYR A 44 5.23 -0.29 19.07
CA TYR A 44 6.19 0.79 18.92
C TYR A 44 5.95 1.92 19.92
N ARG A 45 6.98 2.76 20.11
CA ARG A 45 6.94 3.94 20.99
C ARG A 45 5.69 4.78 20.76
N GLY A 46 5.03 5.17 21.83
CA GLY A 46 3.82 5.98 21.77
C GLY A 46 2.51 5.21 21.54
N THR A 47 2.56 3.90 21.23
CA THR A 47 1.35 3.09 21.07
C THR A 47 0.66 2.87 22.42
N LYS A 48 -0.59 3.37 22.51
CA LYS A 48 -1.43 3.21 23.71
C LYS A 48 -2.16 1.87 23.65
N THR A 49 -2.23 1.17 24.79
CA THR A 49 -2.91 -0.12 24.95
C THR A 49 -3.86 -0.08 26.14
N SER A 50 -4.88 -0.94 26.14
CA SER A 50 -5.91 -0.96 27.18
C SER A 50 -5.59 -1.92 28.32
N ALA A 51 -5.12 -3.12 28.03
CA ALA A 51 -4.84 -4.17 29.00
C ALA A 51 -3.75 -5.11 28.50
N VAL A 52 -3.15 -5.87 29.40
CA VAL A 52 -2.26 -6.98 29.05
C VAL A 52 -3.08 -8.27 29.03
N VAL A 53 -3.10 -8.98 27.90
CA VAL A 53 -3.85 -10.23 27.73
C VAL A 53 -2.98 -11.47 27.95
N LEU A 54 -1.66 -11.37 27.67
CA LEU A 54 -0.66 -12.36 28.07
C LEU A 54 0.49 -11.60 28.74
N PRO A 55 0.67 -11.74 30.07
CA PRO A 55 1.66 -10.92 30.79
C PRO A 55 3.10 -11.30 30.48
N SER A 56 3.34 -12.53 30.06
CA SER A 56 4.67 -13.02 29.65
C SER A 56 4.50 -14.26 28.79
N VAL A 57 5.17 -14.25 27.64
CA VAL A 57 5.22 -15.39 26.73
C VAL A 57 6.68 -15.84 26.62
N THR A 58 6.96 -17.11 26.88
CA THR A 58 8.33 -17.63 26.75
C THR A 58 8.63 -17.92 25.30
N ILE A 59 9.48 -17.11 24.69
CA ILE A 59 9.90 -17.24 23.28
C ILE A 59 11.33 -17.78 23.21
N PRO A 60 11.53 -19.00 22.72
CA PRO A 60 12.87 -19.53 22.50
C PRO A 60 13.51 -18.82 21.30
N MET A 61 14.69 -18.27 21.54
CA MET A 61 15.60 -17.74 20.52
C MET A 61 16.76 -18.73 20.32
N GLY A 62 17.76 -18.39 19.51
CA GLY A 62 18.86 -19.34 19.27
C GLY A 62 19.73 -19.65 20.49
N GLY A 63 20.23 -20.87 20.56
CA GLY A 63 20.97 -21.40 21.72
C GLY A 63 20.09 -21.53 22.95
N THR A 64 20.56 -21.05 24.09
CA THR A 64 19.81 -21.04 25.36
C THR A 64 19.07 -19.73 25.64
N ARG A 65 19.02 -18.85 24.66
CA ARG A 65 18.40 -17.51 24.83
C ARG A 65 16.90 -17.61 24.84
N LEU A 66 16.28 -16.95 25.80
CA LEU A 66 14.83 -16.80 25.92
C LEU A 66 14.48 -15.32 25.91
N ARG A 67 13.33 -15.00 25.33
CA ARG A 67 12.68 -13.70 25.44
C ARG A 67 11.34 -13.86 26.12
N PHE A 68 10.84 -12.78 26.70
CA PHE A 68 9.61 -12.79 27.49
C PHE A 68 8.70 -11.60 27.13
N PRO A 69 8.32 -11.43 25.85
CA PRO A 69 7.39 -10.38 25.49
C PRO A 69 6.05 -10.56 26.19
N SER A 70 5.36 -9.47 26.41
CA SER A 70 3.95 -9.49 26.75
C SER A 70 3.07 -9.23 25.52
N VAL A 71 1.79 -9.56 25.63
CA VAL A 71 0.79 -9.23 24.60
C VAL A 71 -0.22 -8.27 25.21
N ALA A 72 -0.35 -7.11 24.61
CA ALA A 72 -1.30 -6.09 25.03
C ALA A 72 -2.51 -6.02 24.06
N ASP A 73 -3.69 -5.72 24.65
CA ASP A 73 -4.92 -5.46 23.88
C ASP A 73 -4.95 -3.98 23.46
N GLY A 74 -5.15 -3.74 22.17
CA GLY A 74 -5.33 -2.42 21.57
C GLY A 74 -6.79 -2.00 21.45
N SER A 75 -7.71 -2.77 22.02
CA SER A 75 -9.15 -2.58 21.89
C SER A 75 -9.69 -2.87 20.48
N MET A 76 -10.98 -2.64 20.29
CA MET A 76 -11.64 -2.82 19.02
C MET A 76 -11.82 -1.48 18.31
N ILE A 77 -11.34 -1.35 17.09
CA ILE A 77 -11.48 -0.15 16.26
C ILE A 77 -12.17 -0.56 14.96
N ASN A 78 -13.29 0.08 14.61
CA ASN A 78 -14.05 -0.19 13.39
C ASN A 78 -14.40 -1.69 13.14
N GLY A 79 -14.67 -2.45 14.21
CA GLY A 79 -14.97 -3.88 14.13
C GLY A 79 -13.74 -4.80 14.03
N VAL A 80 -12.53 -4.26 14.12
CA VAL A 80 -11.26 -4.99 14.09
C VAL A 80 -10.61 -4.95 15.46
N ARG A 81 -10.17 -6.12 15.96
CA ARG A 81 -9.43 -6.22 17.22
C ARG A 81 -7.94 -6.09 16.99
N TYR A 82 -7.24 -5.34 17.86
CA TYR A 82 -5.80 -5.16 17.77
C TYR A 82 -5.09 -5.82 18.95
N PHE A 83 -3.99 -6.52 18.67
CA PHE A 83 -3.06 -7.04 19.64
C PHE A 83 -1.67 -6.48 19.38
N PHE A 84 -0.92 -6.22 20.44
CA PHE A 84 0.43 -5.69 20.34
C PHE A 84 1.43 -6.62 21.01
N VAL A 85 2.49 -6.97 20.29
CA VAL A 85 3.66 -7.63 20.85
C VAL A 85 4.51 -6.57 21.54
N ASP A 86 4.61 -6.66 22.84
CA ASP A 86 5.26 -5.66 23.70
C ASP A 86 6.56 -6.20 24.27
N ASP A 87 7.65 -5.85 23.62
CA ASP A 87 9.01 -5.95 24.13
C ASP A 87 9.73 -4.63 23.93
N PRO A 88 9.86 -3.78 24.98
CA PRO A 88 10.50 -2.48 24.85
C PRO A 88 11.95 -2.52 24.37
N ALA A 89 12.69 -3.59 24.65
CA ALA A 89 14.07 -3.71 24.16
C ALA A 89 14.15 -3.79 22.63
N TYR A 90 13.09 -4.29 21.99
CA TYR A 90 13.02 -4.43 20.54
C TYR A 90 12.19 -3.35 19.84
N PHE A 91 11.12 -2.86 20.48
CA PHE A 91 10.14 -2.02 19.77
C PHE A 91 9.99 -0.60 20.33
N ASP A 92 10.53 -0.26 21.50
CA ASP A 92 10.56 1.12 21.99
C ASP A 92 11.73 1.89 21.39
N ARG A 93 11.63 2.21 20.08
CA ARG A 93 12.66 2.91 19.30
C ARG A 93 12.05 4.08 18.55
N ASP A 94 12.90 4.99 18.05
CA ASP A 94 12.46 6.20 17.33
C ASP A 94 11.85 5.86 15.97
N ASP A 95 12.48 4.91 15.24
CA ASP A 95 12.05 4.46 13.93
C ASP A 95 11.64 2.98 13.96
N LEU A 96 10.83 2.56 12.97
CA LEU A 96 10.29 1.20 12.95
C LEU A 96 11.35 0.14 12.58
N TYR A 97 12.21 0.42 11.61
CA TYR A 97 13.11 -0.57 10.99
C TYR A 97 14.59 -0.20 11.06
N GLY A 98 14.91 1.07 11.20
CA GLY A 98 16.28 1.57 11.19
C GLY A 98 16.31 3.06 11.43
N GLY A 99 17.51 3.64 11.59
CA GLY A 99 17.73 5.06 11.79
C GLY A 99 18.64 5.67 10.71
N PRO A 100 19.22 6.83 10.97
CA PRO A 100 20.11 7.50 10.00
C PRO A 100 21.33 6.67 9.56
N ALA A 101 21.74 5.68 10.37
CA ALA A 101 22.84 4.78 10.07
C ALA A 101 22.44 3.55 9.24
N GLY A 102 21.17 3.41 8.88
CA GLY A 102 20.61 2.25 8.17
C GLY A 102 19.73 1.37 9.06
N ASP A 103 19.45 0.15 8.61
CA ASP A 103 18.61 -0.80 9.31
C ASP A 103 19.19 -1.20 10.67
N TYR A 104 18.30 -1.49 11.64
CA TYR A 104 18.74 -2.00 12.93
C TYR A 104 19.40 -3.38 12.78
N PRO A 105 20.60 -3.60 13.36
CA PRO A 105 21.37 -4.84 13.17
C PRO A 105 20.70 -6.07 13.79
N ASP A 106 19.76 -5.88 14.71
CA ASP A 106 18.98 -6.91 15.38
C ASP A 106 17.60 -7.15 14.78
N ASN A 107 17.33 -6.66 13.58
CA ASN A 107 16.03 -6.84 12.91
C ASN A 107 15.65 -8.32 12.73
N ALA A 108 16.62 -9.21 12.52
CA ALA A 108 16.34 -10.63 12.42
C ALA A 108 15.72 -11.20 13.71
N GLU A 109 16.30 -10.85 14.87
CA GLU A 109 15.81 -11.27 16.19
C GLU A 109 14.47 -10.62 16.52
N ARG A 110 14.34 -9.31 16.28
CA ARG A 110 13.12 -8.53 16.52
C ARG A 110 11.92 -9.16 15.84
N PHE A 111 12.03 -9.42 14.55
CA PHE A 111 10.92 -9.95 13.76
C PHE A 111 10.75 -11.46 13.88
N SER A 112 11.78 -12.20 14.33
CA SER A 112 11.61 -13.61 14.75
C SER A 112 10.77 -13.69 16.03
N GLU A 113 11.09 -12.89 17.06
CA GLU A 113 10.28 -12.81 18.29
C GLU A 113 8.85 -12.38 17.97
N PHE A 114 8.66 -11.36 17.15
CA PHE A 114 7.35 -10.90 16.69
C PHE A 114 6.51 -12.04 16.08
N CYS A 115 7.09 -12.78 15.13
CA CYS A 115 6.42 -13.90 14.47
C CYS A 115 6.06 -15.02 15.44
N ARG A 116 6.95 -15.37 16.37
CA ARG A 116 6.69 -16.39 17.40
C ARG A 116 5.60 -15.97 18.36
N THR A 117 5.65 -14.73 18.80
CA THR A 117 4.60 -14.19 19.69
C THR A 117 3.24 -14.12 18.98
N ALA A 118 3.21 -13.80 17.68
CA ALA A 118 1.98 -13.87 16.89
C ALA A 118 1.42 -15.29 16.81
N ILE A 119 2.27 -16.33 16.74
CA ILE A 119 1.84 -17.74 16.81
C ILE A 119 1.26 -18.05 18.20
N GLU A 120 1.88 -17.58 19.28
CA GLU A 120 1.34 -17.79 20.62
C GLU A 120 0.00 -17.05 20.84
N ILE A 121 -0.20 -15.88 20.21
CA ILE A 121 -1.52 -15.22 20.15
C ILE A 121 -2.54 -16.12 19.44
N ALA A 122 -2.17 -16.72 18.30
CA ALA A 122 -3.04 -17.63 17.56
C ALA A 122 -3.43 -18.87 18.39
N LYS A 123 -2.53 -19.36 19.24
CA LYS A 123 -2.76 -20.52 20.12
C LYS A 123 -3.65 -20.20 21.31
N HIS A 124 -3.39 -19.08 21.99
CA HIS A 124 -3.90 -18.86 23.35
C HIS A 124 -4.87 -17.69 23.50
N VAL A 125 -4.92 -16.78 22.52
CA VAL A 125 -5.74 -15.56 22.61
C VAL A 125 -6.80 -15.50 21.53
N TRP A 126 -6.40 -15.79 20.29
CA TRP A 126 -7.27 -15.65 19.13
C TRP A 126 -7.02 -16.78 18.13
N ALA A 127 -7.75 -17.90 18.27
CA ALA A 127 -7.63 -19.04 17.34
C ALA A 127 -8.19 -18.68 15.95
N PRO A 128 -7.34 -18.50 14.93
CA PRO A 128 -7.78 -18.08 13.59
C PRO A 128 -8.17 -19.27 12.71
N ASP A 129 -9.05 -19.00 11.74
CA ASP A 129 -9.30 -19.87 10.59
C ASP A 129 -8.24 -19.71 9.49
N VAL A 130 -7.61 -18.53 9.41
CA VAL A 130 -6.56 -18.15 8.46
C VAL A 130 -5.64 -17.12 9.11
N ILE A 131 -4.34 -17.25 8.89
CA ILE A 131 -3.35 -16.21 9.21
C ILE A 131 -2.96 -15.50 7.92
N HIS A 132 -2.94 -14.16 7.95
CA HIS A 132 -2.53 -13.33 6.82
C HIS A 132 -1.29 -12.52 7.18
N CYS A 133 -0.16 -12.89 6.60
CA CYS A 133 1.15 -12.26 6.82
C CYS A 133 1.48 -11.25 5.73
N HIS A 134 2.21 -10.19 6.10
CA HIS A 134 2.53 -9.08 5.20
C HIS A 134 4.03 -8.76 5.23
N ASP A 135 4.68 -8.79 4.06
CA ASP A 135 6.08 -8.46 3.80
C ASP A 135 7.09 -9.25 4.67
N TRP A 136 8.37 -8.96 4.51
CA TRP A 136 9.45 -9.72 5.11
C TRP A 136 9.41 -9.77 6.65
N GLN A 137 8.84 -8.77 7.30
CA GLN A 137 8.79 -8.68 8.76
C GLN A 137 7.92 -9.78 9.39
N SER A 138 6.91 -10.26 8.67
CA SER A 138 6.05 -11.36 9.13
C SER A 138 6.36 -12.70 8.44
N ALA A 139 7.30 -12.71 7.51
CA ALA A 139 7.58 -13.84 6.63
C ALA A 139 8.17 -15.08 7.34
N LEU A 140 8.76 -14.93 8.53
CA LEU A 140 9.18 -16.06 9.33
C LEU A 140 8.02 -16.86 9.95
N LEU A 141 6.84 -16.26 10.11
CA LEU A 141 5.71 -16.94 10.71
C LEU A 141 5.33 -18.23 9.96
N PRO A 142 5.12 -18.25 8.64
CA PRO A 142 4.86 -19.49 7.91
C PRO A 142 6.03 -20.48 7.99
N VAL A 143 7.28 -20.03 8.02
CA VAL A 143 8.44 -20.91 8.21
C VAL A 143 8.35 -21.64 9.55
N LEU A 144 8.14 -20.91 10.63
CA LEU A 144 8.04 -21.43 11.98
C LEU A 144 6.85 -22.36 12.16
N LEU A 145 5.69 -22.05 11.58
CA LEU A 145 4.51 -22.92 11.60
C LEU A 145 4.75 -24.27 10.92
N ARG A 146 5.61 -24.34 9.92
CA ARG A 146 5.92 -25.58 9.18
C ARG A 146 7.15 -26.31 9.73
N THR A 147 7.83 -25.73 10.73
CA THR A 147 9.02 -26.29 11.36
C THR A 147 8.87 -26.39 12.89
N SER A 148 9.21 -25.34 13.62
CA SER A 148 9.23 -25.33 15.08
C SER A 148 7.86 -25.61 15.72
N TYR A 149 6.75 -25.28 15.05
CA TYR A 149 5.37 -25.51 15.49
C TYR A 149 4.63 -26.56 14.61
N GLY A 150 5.36 -27.30 13.78
CA GLY A 150 4.78 -28.26 12.82
C GLY A 150 3.98 -29.40 13.46
N ASP A 151 4.29 -29.75 14.70
CA ASP A 151 3.60 -30.80 15.45
C ASP A 151 2.55 -30.23 16.46
N ASP A 152 2.43 -28.90 16.58
CA ASP A 152 1.50 -28.28 17.53
C ASP A 152 0.06 -28.36 16.99
N PRO A 153 -0.83 -29.15 17.64
CA PRO A 153 -2.18 -29.39 17.15
C PRO A 153 -3.07 -28.13 17.10
N LEU A 154 -2.70 -27.06 17.81
CA LEU A 154 -3.48 -25.81 17.83
C LEU A 154 -3.27 -24.96 16.58
N VAL A 155 -2.12 -25.08 15.92
CA VAL A 155 -1.74 -24.16 14.81
C VAL A 155 -1.19 -24.83 13.57
N ARG A 156 -0.74 -26.09 13.62
CA ARG A 156 -0.09 -26.80 12.49
C ARG A 156 -0.94 -26.80 11.22
N ASP A 157 -2.27 -26.86 11.35
CA ASP A 157 -3.19 -26.97 10.23
C ASP A 157 -3.73 -25.60 9.78
N VAL A 158 -3.41 -24.51 10.50
CA VAL A 158 -3.87 -23.17 10.14
C VAL A 158 -3.22 -22.74 8.82
N PRO A 159 -4.03 -22.38 7.81
CA PRO A 159 -3.52 -21.90 6.53
C PRO A 159 -2.95 -20.49 6.66
N VAL A 160 -1.89 -20.24 5.88
CA VAL A 160 -1.23 -18.94 5.82
C VAL A 160 -1.34 -18.36 4.40
N VAL A 161 -1.87 -17.15 4.31
CA VAL A 161 -1.78 -16.29 3.13
C VAL A 161 -0.67 -15.26 3.37
N PHE A 162 0.15 -15.01 2.37
CA PHE A 162 1.27 -14.08 2.45
C PHE A 162 1.18 -13.03 1.36
N THR A 163 1.11 -11.73 1.74
CA THR A 163 1.07 -10.61 0.81
C THR A 163 2.44 -9.96 0.63
N ILE A 164 2.84 -9.82 -0.62
CA ILE A 164 4.02 -9.08 -1.06
C ILE A 164 3.57 -7.67 -1.44
N HIS A 165 3.93 -6.66 -0.63
CA HIS A 165 3.65 -5.26 -0.97
C HIS A 165 4.75 -4.66 -1.84
N ASN A 166 6.00 -5.04 -1.60
CA ASN A 166 7.13 -4.61 -2.42
C ASN A 166 8.25 -5.65 -2.42
N MET A 167 8.49 -6.23 -3.58
CA MET A 167 9.51 -7.26 -3.81
C MET A 167 10.95 -6.75 -3.58
N GLY A 168 11.17 -5.45 -3.57
CA GLY A 168 12.49 -4.85 -3.32
C GLY A 168 12.97 -4.94 -1.87
N TYR A 169 12.10 -5.31 -0.92
CA TYR A 169 12.46 -5.43 0.50
C TYR A 169 12.45 -6.89 0.96
N HIS A 170 13.64 -7.45 1.13
CA HIS A 170 13.80 -8.89 1.35
C HIS A 170 13.90 -9.31 2.82
N GLY A 171 14.38 -8.42 3.71
CA GLY A 171 14.84 -8.85 5.03
C GLY A 171 16.02 -9.82 4.90
N LEU A 172 17.15 -9.31 4.38
CA LEU A 172 18.38 -10.05 4.18
C LEU A 172 19.29 -9.94 5.40
N PHE A 173 19.74 -11.11 5.89
CA PHE A 173 20.60 -11.18 7.07
C PHE A 173 21.75 -12.15 6.83
N GLY A 174 22.84 -11.96 7.55
CA GLY A 174 23.94 -12.90 7.56
C GLY A 174 23.51 -14.29 8.08
N ARG A 175 24.28 -15.33 7.74
CA ARG A 175 23.97 -16.72 8.16
C ARG A 175 23.88 -16.88 9.70
N ASP A 176 24.61 -16.07 10.45
CA ASP A 176 24.57 -16.02 11.91
C ASP A 176 23.18 -15.67 12.48
N ALA A 177 22.30 -15.04 11.67
CA ALA A 177 20.92 -14.82 12.04
C ALA A 177 20.12 -16.11 12.31
N LEU A 178 20.52 -17.25 11.75
CA LEU A 178 19.90 -18.54 12.09
C LEU A 178 19.96 -18.81 13.59
N ASP A 179 21.15 -18.69 14.16
CA ASP A 179 21.34 -18.90 15.60
C ASP A 179 20.77 -17.74 16.42
N ARG A 180 20.98 -16.50 15.99
CA ARG A 180 20.53 -15.33 16.72
C ARG A 180 19.00 -15.24 16.82
N ALA A 181 18.31 -15.55 15.74
CA ALA A 181 16.84 -15.50 15.66
C ALA A 181 16.15 -16.84 15.96
N GLY A 182 16.91 -17.89 16.33
CA GLY A 182 16.39 -19.23 16.66
C GLY A 182 15.71 -19.92 15.48
N ILE A 183 16.21 -19.69 14.26
CA ILE A 183 15.66 -20.29 13.05
C ILE A 183 16.27 -21.70 12.86
N PRO A 184 15.45 -22.73 12.63
CA PRO A 184 15.97 -24.09 12.44
C PRO A 184 16.97 -24.14 11.27
N ALA A 185 18.16 -24.70 11.50
CA ALA A 185 19.20 -24.78 10.47
C ALA A 185 18.76 -25.58 9.23
N GLY A 186 17.83 -26.52 9.40
CA GLY A 186 17.30 -27.35 8.31
C GLY A 186 16.55 -26.58 7.21
N VAL A 187 16.15 -25.34 7.43
CA VAL A 187 15.51 -24.51 6.38
C VAL A 187 16.52 -23.69 5.57
N PHE A 188 17.81 -23.71 5.96
CA PHE A 188 18.86 -22.97 5.26
C PHE A 188 19.42 -23.77 4.08
N HIS A 189 18.68 -23.82 2.99
CA HIS A 189 19.06 -24.44 1.72
C HIS A 189 18.38 -23.71 0.55
N PRO A 190 18.79 -23.94 -0.71
CA PRO A 190 18.25 -23.22 -1.87
C PRO A 190 16.74 -23.34 -2.06
N GLY A 191 16.11 -24.43 -1.64
CA GLY A 191 14.65 -24.61 -1.64
C GLY A 191 13.94 -24.03 -0.41
N GLY A 192 14.67 -23.48 0.56
CA GLY A 192 14.16 -22.85 1.78
C GLY A 192 14.44 -21.36 1.81
N ILE A 193 15.07 -20.86 2.89
CA ILE A 193 15.32 -19.44 3.13
C ILE A 193 16.71 -18.95 2.74
N GLU A 194 17.59 -19.84 2.26
CA GLU A 194 18.93 -19.46 1.79
C GLU A 194 18.83 -18.64 0.50
N PHE A 195 19.61 -17.55 0.39
CA PHE A 195 19.65 -16.66 -0.76
C PHE A 195 21.08 -16.08 -0.90
N PHE A 196 21.84 -16.64 -1.86
CA PHE A 196 23.24 -16.26 -2.11
C PHE A 196 24.11 -16.21 -0.84
N GLY A 197 24.00 -17.22 0.02
CA GLY A 197 24.73 -17.33 1.27
C GLY A 197 24.12 -16.57 2.45
N SER A 198 23.08 -15.78 2.24
CA SER A 198 22.34 -15.02 3.25
C SER A 198 21.01 -15.70 3.62
N VAL A 199 20.47 -15.34 4.76
CA VAL A 199 19.10 -15.65 5.19
C VAL A 199 18.15 -14.61 4.59
N ASN A 200 17.13 -15.05 3.87
CA ASN A 200 16.14 -14.17 3.25
C ASN A 200 14.74 -14.48 3.82
N PHE A 201 14.20 -13.54 4.62
CA PHE A 201 12.91 -13.73 5.26
C PHE A 201 11.77 -13.72 4.26
N LEU A 202 11.78 -12.78 3.30
CA LEU A 202 10.75 -12.72 2.26
C LEU A 202 10.65 -14.05 1.51
N LYS A 203 11.79 -14.65 1.16
CA LYS A 203 11.83 -15.99 0.53
C LYS A 203 11.16 -17.04 1.39
N GLY A 204 11.34 -16.98 2.71
CA GLY A 204 10.63 -17.85 3.66
C GLY A 204 9.12 -17.71 3.53
N GLY A 205 8.60 -16.49 3.51
CA GLY A 205 7.17 -16.24 3.27
C GLY A 205 6.68 -16.82 1.95
N LEU A 206 7.45 -16.63 0.86
CA LEU A 206 7.11 -17.16 -0.46
C LEU A 206 7.05 -18.69 -0.52
N VAL A 207 7.98 -19.36 0.15
CA VAL A 207 8.12 -20.82 0.08
C VAL A 207 7.12 -21.54 0.98
N PHE A 208 6.93 -21.05 2.22
CA PHE A 208 6.24 -21.79 3.28
C PHE A 208 4.76 -21.41 3.46
N SER A 209 4.27 -20.38 2.80
CA SER A 209 2.84 -20.01 2.83
C SER A 209 2.00 -20.89 1.90
N ASP A 210 0.71 -21.00 2.18
CA ASP A 210 -0.21 -21.81 1.37
C ASP A 210 -0.64 -21.08 0.10
N TYR A 211 -0.90 -19.77 0.20
CA TYR A 211 -1.21 -18.86 -0.92
C TYR A 211 -0.40 -17.59 -0.82
N LEU A 212 -0.12 -17.01 -1.98
CA LEU A 212 0.57 -15.74 -2.13
C LEU A 212 -0.37 -14.72 -2.74
N THR A 213 -0.31 -13.50 -2.24
CA THR A 213 -0.96 -12.37 -2.89
C THR A 213 0.04 -11.24 -3.13
N THR A 214 -0.27 -10.39 -4.08
CA THR A 214 0.41 -9.10 -4.25
C THR A 214 -0.61 -8.04 -4.66
N VAL A 215 -0.20 -6.80 -4.68
CA VAL A 215 -1.08 -5.63 -4.64
C VAL A 215 -1.54 -5.11 -6.01
N SER A 216 -1.33 -5.88 -7.07
CA SER A 216 -1.95 -5.68 -8.39
C SER A 216 -1.76 -6.91 -9.29
N ARG A 217 -2.63 -7.05 -10.32
CA ARG A 217 -2.55 -8.16 -11.27
C ARG A 217 -1.31 -8.07 -12.16
N LYS A 218 -1.01 -6.86 -12.63
CA LYS A 218 0.18 -6.60 -13.43
C LYS A 218 1.45 -6.84 -12.63
N TYR A 219 1.49 -6.40 -11.37
CA TYR A 219 2.64 -6.63 -10.52
C TYR A 219 2.87 -8.11 -10.22
N ALA A 220 1.79 -8.91 -10.08
CA ALA A 220 1.90 -10.37 -9.97
C ALA A 220 2.61 -11.01 -11.18
N GLN A 221 2.44 -10.45 -12.39
CA GLN A 221 3.16 -10.87 -13.58
C GLN A 221 4.61 -10.36 -13.56
N GLU A 222 4.82 -9.10 -13.21
CA GLU A 222 6.13 -8.44 -13.22
C GLU A 222 7.12 -9.10 -12.26
N ILE A 223 6.73 -9.44 -11.01
CA ILE A 223 7.62 -10.08 -10.02
C ILE A 223 8.04 -11.50 -10.40
N GLN A 224 7.46 -12.10 -11.42
CA GLN A 224 7.89 -13.36 -12.02
C GLN A 224 8.99 -13.18 -13.07
N THR A 225 9.39 -11.96 -13.39
CA THR A 225 10.45 -11.62 -14.35
C THR A 225 11.75 -11.29 -13.61
N ARG A 226 12.89 -11.44 -14.32
CA ARG A 226 14.21 -11.10 -13.76
C ARG A 226 14.31 -9.60 -13.39
N GLU A 227 13.61 -8.73 -14.13
CA GLU A 227 13.67 -7.30 -13.95
C GLU A 227 13.04 -6.85 -12.61
N TYR A 228 11.92 -7.48 -12.21
CA TYR A 228 11.16 -7.07 -11.03
C TYR A 228 11.12 -8.11 -9.91
N GLY A 229 11.68 -9.30 -10.12
CA GLY A 229 11.71 -10.36 -9.13
C GLY A 229 12.86 -10.28 -8.14
N TYR A 230 13.80 -9.35 -8.35
CA TYR A 230 14.95 -9.11 -7.45
C TYR A 230 15.72 -10.39 -7.07
N GLY A 231 15.86 -11.34 -8.03
CA GLY A 231 16.50 -12.63 -7.83
C GLY A 231 15.62 -13.72 -7.21
N LEU A 232 14.37 -13.39 -6.86
CA LEU A 232 13.36 -14.35 -6.37
C LEU A 232 12.34 -14.73 -7.45
N ASP A 233 12.47 -14.22 -8.69
CA ASP A 233 11.57 -14.51 -9.81
C ASP A 233 11.38 -16.02 -10.06
N GLY A 234 12.42 -16.84 -9.91
CA GLY A 234 12.33 -18.30 -10.00
C GLY A 234 11.46 -18.91 -8.91
N VAL A 235 11.56 -18.40 -7.67
CA VAL A 235 10.73 -18.85 -6.54
C VAL A 235 9.28 -18.45 -6.78
N VAL A 236 9.04 -17.20 -7.20
CA VAL A 236 7.67 -16.70 -7.47
C VAL A 236 7.03 -17.49 -8.62
N ARG A 237 7.76 -17.75 -9.72
CA ARG A 237 7.25 -18.59 -10.83
C ARG A 237 6.90 -20.01 -10.40
N SER A 238 7.66 -20.63 -9.51
CA SER A 238 7.35 -21.97 -9.00
C SER A 238 6.07 -22.02 -8.16
N ARG A 239 5.54 -20.86 -7.79
CA ARG A 239 4.30 -20.67 -7.00
C ARG A 239 3.21 -19.91 -7.78
N ALA A 240 3.34 -19.81 -9.11
CA ALA A 240 2.43 -19.02 -9.95
C ALA A 240 0.96 -19.49 -9.87
N ASP A 241 0.73 -20.79 -9.64
CA ASP A 241 -0.60 -21.39 -9.45
C ASP A 241 -1.29 -20.95 -8.14
N ARG A 242 -0.53 -20.39 -7.20
CA ARG A 242 -1.00 -19.91 -5.90
C ARG A 242 -0.75 -18.43 -5.67
N LEU A 243 -0.34 -17.69 -6.70
CA LEU A 243 -0.11 -16.24 -6.66
C LEU A 243 -1.30 -15.50 -7.25
N VAL A 244 -1.89 -14.61 -6.46
CA VAL A 244 -3.03 -13.78 -6.89
C VAL A 244 -2.70 -12.31 -6.74
N GLY A 245 -2.84 -11.52 -7.81
CA GLY A 245 -2.74 -10.07 -7.78
C GLY A 245 -4.10 -9.44 -7.44
N ILE A 246 -4.17 -8.68 -6.35
CA ILE A 246 -5.39 -8.00 -5.90
C ILE A 246 -5.06 -6.51 -5.73
N VAL A 247 -5.70 -5.65 -6.51
CA VAL A 247 -5.50 -4.20 -6.41
C VAL A 247 -5.98 -3.69 -5.05
N ASN A 248 -5.17 -2.87 -4.39
CA ASN A 248 -5.57 -2.24 -3.15
C ASN A 248 -6.76 -1.31 -3.36
N GLY A 249 -7.67 -1.31 -2.41
CA GLY A 249 -8.75 -0.34 -2.37
C GLY A 249 -8.32 1.02 -1.81
N VAL A 250 -9.25 1.96 -1.84
CA VAL A 250 -9.11 3.26 -1.19
C VAL A 250 -10.31 3.54 -0.29
N ASP A 251 -10.08 4.32 0.78
CA ASP A 251 -11.16 4.76 1.66
C ASP A 251 -11.77 6.07 1.14
N TYR A 252 -12.90 5.95 0.44
CA TYR A 252 -13.66 7.09 -0.06
C TYR A 252 -14.38 7.91 1.03
N THR A 253 -14.25 7.55 2.30
CA THR A 253 -14.68 8.43 3.40
C THR A 253 -13.67 9.52 3.66
N LEU A 254 -12.40 9.27 3.32
CA LEU A 254 -11.28 10.21 3.46
C LEU A 254 -10.93 10.88 2.12
N TRP A 255 -10.84 10.09 1.04
CA TRP A 255 -10.43 10.54 -0.29
C TRP A 255 -11.65 10.65 -1.22
N SER A 256 -12.42 11.73 -1.05
CA SER A 256 -13.56 12.04 -1.92
C SER A 256 -13.84 13.55 -1.92
N PRO A 257 -13.91 14.20 -3.10
CA PRO A 257 -14.14 15.64 -3.19
C PRO A 257 -15.48 16.08 -2.61
N GLU A 258 -16.44 15.16 -2.46
CA GLU A 258 -17.75 15.45 -1.84
C GLU A 258 -17.68 15.66 -0.32
N ARG A 259 -16.66 15.07 0.34
CA ARG A 259 -16.57 14.99 1.82
C ARG A 259 -15.26 15.52 2.38
N ASP A 260 -14.24 15.65 1.56
CA ASP A 260 -12.90 16.04 1.98
C ASP A 260 -12.89 17.37 2.73
N LYS A 261 -12.37 17.36 3.95
CA LYS A 261 -12.31 18.54 4.82
C LYS A 261 -11.12 19.45 4.55
N PHE A 262 -10.16 19.00 3.72
CA PHE A 262 -8.90 19.69 3.48
C PHE A 262 -8.94 20.59 2.23
N ILE A 263 -9.91 20.39 1.33
CA ILE A 263 -9.99 21.09 0.05
C ILE A 263 -10.80 22.41 0.18
N ALA A 264 -10.51 23.38 -0.69
CA ALA A 264 -11.09 24.71 -0.64
C ALA A 264 -12.61 24.74 -0.92
N ALA A 265 -13.08 23.86 -1.80
CA ALA A 265 -14.50 23.71 -2.11
C ALA A 265 -14.82 22.24 -2.39
N LYS A 266 -16.01 21.82 -1.97
CA LYS A 266 -16.51 20.46 -2.28
C LYS A 266 -17.12 20.43 -3.67
N TYR A 267 -16.99 19.27 -4.34
CA TYR A 267 -17.56 19.04 -5.66
C TYR A 267 -17.86 17.57 -5.91
N SER A 268 -18.51 17.28 -7.01
CA SER A 268 -18.87 15.91 -7.39
C SER A 268 -18.79 15.72 -8.91
N ALA A 269 -18.93 14.49 -9.39
CA ALA A 269 -19.04 14.20 -10.83
C ALA A 269 -20.20 14.96 -11.52
N LYS A 270 -21.25 15.31 -10.79
CA LYS A 270 -22.39 16.06 -11.35
C LYS A 270 -22.08 17.54 -11.51
N ASP A 271 -21.24 18.10 -10.64
CA ASP A 271 -20.86 19.50 -10.65
C ASP A 271 -19.38 19.63 -10.24
N LEU A 272 -18.51 20.01 -11.19
CA LEU A 272 -17.08 20.24 -11.00
C LEU A 272 -16.74 21.71 -10.71
N SER A 273 -17.69 22.60 -10.49
CA SER A 273 -17.40 24.02 -10.22
C SER A 273 -16.46 24.23 -9.04
N GLY A 274 -16.63 23.43 -7.98
CA GLY A 274 -15.73 23.43 -6.82
C GLY A 274 -14.28 23.04 -7.15
N LYS A 275 -14.04 22.26 -8.21
CA LYS A 275 -12.67 21.94 -8.65
C LYS A 275 -11.92 23.16 -9.13
N GLN A 276 -12.59 24.12 -9.79
CA GLN A 276 -11.99 25.38 -10.21
C GLN A 276 -11.59 26.23 -8.98
N THR A 277 -12.44 26.26 -7.95
CA THR A 277 -12.10 26.91 -6.67
C THR A 277 -10.88 26.25 -6.01
N CYS A 278 -10.80 24.92 -6.04
CA CYS A 278 -9.63 24.18 -5.53
C CYS A 278 -8.37 24.48 -6.35
N LYS A 279 -8.48 24.62 -7.67
CA LYS A 279 -7.36 25.00 -8.55
C LYS A 279 -6.85 26.40 -8.23
N HIS A 280 -7.74 27.38 -8.07
CA HIS A 280 -7.36 28.74 -7.67
C HIS A 280 -6.59 28.73 -6.35
N ALA A 281 -7.14 28.09 -5.33
CA ALA A 281 -6.48 27.96 -4.01
C ALA A 281 -5.14 27.20 -4.09
N LEU A 282 -4.98 26.25 -5.02
CA LEU A 282 -3.73 25.55 -5.25
C LEU A 282 -2.67 26.48 -5.84
N LEU A 283 -3.04 27.32 -6.82
CA LEU A 283 -2.12 28.30 -7.40
C LEU A 283 -1.60 29.26 -6.33
N GLU A 284 -2.48 29.80 -5.49
CA GLU A 284 -2.12 30.68 -4.36
C GLU A 284 -1.15 29.99 -3.40
N LEU A 285 -1.40 28.71 -3.03
CA LEU A 285 -0.55 27.95 -2.12
C LEU A 285 0.85 27.71 -2.65
N PHE A 286 1.03 27.70 -3.97
CA PHE A 286 2.33 27.48 -4.61
C PHE A 286 2.93 28.77 -5.18
N ASP A 287 2.40 29.95 -4.82
CA ASP A 287 2.84 31.24 -5.31
C ASP A 287 2.88 31.35 -6.83
N LEU A 288 1.90 30.68 -7.48
CA LEU A 288 1.72 30.70 -8.94
C LEU A 288 0.71 31.78 -9.32
N PRO A 289 0.91 32.48 -10.46
CA PRO A 289 0.05 33.60 -10.86
C PRO A 289 -1.42 33.16 -11.05
N PRO A 290 -2.38 33.84 -10.41
CA PRO A 290 -3.81 33.50 -10.50
C PRO A 290 -4.38 33.67 -11.91
N GLU A 291 -3.78 34.54 -12.75
CA GLU A 291 -4.13 34.69 -14.17
C GLU A 291 -3.86 33.44 -15.02
N TYR A 292 -3.09 32.48 -14.48
CA TYR A 292 -2.82 31.18 -15.14
C TYR A 292 -3.88 30.11 -14.84
N LEU A 293 -5.04 30.49 -14.29
CA LEU A 293 -6.11 29.54 -13.97
C LEU A 293 -6.56 28.69 -15.15
N ALA A 294 -6.50 29.23 -16.38
CA ALA A 294 -6.83 28.48 -17.61
C ALA A 294 -5.73 27.50 -18.05
N LYS A 295 -4.48 27.65 -17.58
CA LYS A 295 -3.38 26.76 -17.96
C LYS A 295 -3.53 25.40 -17.26
N PRO A 296 -3.13 24.29 -17.92
CA PRO A 296 -3.14 22.97 -17.28
C PRO A 296 -2.12 22.90 -16.14
N VAL A 297 -2.54 22.37 -15.00
CA VAL A 297 -1.72 22.12 -13.82
C VAL A 297 -1.44 20.63 -13.71
N ILE A 298 -0.16 20.25 -13.74
CA ILE A 298 0.30 18.88 -13.48
C ILE A 298 0.73 18.80 -12.02
N GLY A 299 0.12 17.90 -11.26
CA GLY A 299 0.46 17.58 -9.87
C GLY A 299 1.40 16.39 -9.78
N ILE A 300 2.33 16.43 -8.83
CA ILE A 300 3.18 15.30 -8.40
C ILE A 300 3.17 15.27 -6.87
N VAL A 301 2.77 14.15 -6.29
CA VAL A 301 2.89 13.90 -4.85
C VAL A 301 3.56 12.54 -4.67
N SER A 302 4.76 12.50 -4.08
CA SER A 302 5.46 11.24 -3.91
C SER A 302 6.64 11.33 -2.97
N ARG A 303 7.06 10.19 -2.41
CA ARG A 303 8.40 10.06 -1.85
C ARG A 303 9.42 10.16 -2.99
N PHE A 304 10.45 10.97 -2.83
CA PHE A 304 11.50 11.12 -3.83
C PHE A 304 12.46 9.94 -3.77
N ALA A 305 12.34 9.03 -4.72
CA ALA A 305 13.14 7.82 -4.85
C ALA A 305 13.24 7.41 -6.32
N ASP A 306 14.27 6.63 -6.69
CA ASP A 306 14.48 6.10 -8.04
C ASP A 306 13.28 5.34 -8.58
N GLN A 307 12.59 4.63 -7.70
CA GLN A 307 11.37 3.92 -8.02
C GLN A 307 10.34 4.81 -8.73
N LYS A 308 10.29 6.10 -8.40
CA LYS A 308 9.24 7.02 -8.85
C LYS A 308 9.52 7.69 -10.19
N GLY A 309 10.69 7.40 -10.82
CA GLY A 309 10.98 7.79 -12.19
C GLY A 309 11.27 9.28 -12.40
N PHE A 310 11.74 9.97 -11.36
CA PHE A 310 12.10 11.40 -11.49
C PHE A 310 13.34 11.65 -12.35
N ASP A 311 14.14 10.63 -12.63
CA ASP A 311 15.21 10.63 -13.63
C ASP A 311 14.65 10.92 -15.04
N LEU A 312 13.45 10.44 -15.40
CA LEU A 312 12.80 10.76 -16.66
C LEU A 312 12.40 12.24 -16.77
N ILE A 313 11.97 12.81 -15.64
CA ILE A 313 11.66 14.24 -15.53
C ILE A 313 12.96 15.05 -15.68
N ALA A 314 14.02 14.65 -14.95
CA ALA A 314 15.33 15.32 -15.05
C ALA A 314 15.89 15.29 -16.48
N GLU A 315 15.77 14.15 -17.17
CA GLU A 315 16.20 13.97 -18.57
C GLU A 315 15.51 14.94 -19.53
N ARG A 316 14.22 15.24 -19.31
CA ARG A 316 13.39 16.06 -20.20
C ARG A 316 12.85 17.32 -19.54
N ALA A 317 13.47 17.79 -18.49
CA ALA A 317 12.98 18.94 -17.72
C ALA A 317 12.82 20.21 -18.58
N HIS A 318 13.79 20.47 -19.48
CA HIS A 318 13.76 21.63 -20.36
C HIS A 318 12.61 21.53 -21.38
N GLU A 319 12.46 20.39 -22.06
CA GLU A 319 11.39 20.17 -23.03
C GLU A 319 10.01 20.19 -22.34
N LEU A 320 9.89 19.61 -21.15
CA LEU A 320 8.67 19.65 -20.37
C LEU A 320 8.26 21.09 -20.04
N MET A 321 9.22 21.92 -19.64
CA MET A 321 8.97 23.32 -19.30
C MET A 321 8.86 24.24 -20.52
N HIS A 322 9.06 23.75 -21.75
CA HIS A 322 8.68 24.46 -22.99
C HIS A 322 7.19 24.31 -23.32
N GLU A 323 6.53 23.28 -22.80
CA GLU A 323 5.08 23.13 -22.94
C GLU A 323 4.34 24.19 -22.11
N ASP A 324 3.14 24.59 -22.53
CA ASP A 324 2.32 25.59 -21.82
C ASP A 324 1.58 24.92 -20.65
N LEU A 325 2.27 24.70 -19.53
CA LEU A 325 1.76 24.05 -18.35
C LEU A 325 2.31 24.70 -17.05
N LEU A 326 1.65 24.39 -15.95
CA LEU A 326 2.14 24.62 -14.59
C LEU A 326 2.47 23.27 -13.94
N LEU A 327 3.52 23.24 -13.12
CA LEU A 327 3.96 22.04 -12.40
C LEU A 327 3.93 22.31 -10.90
N VAL A 328 3.20 21.51 -10.13
CA VAL A 328 3.19 21.57 -8.68
C VAL A 328 3.68 20.23 -8.10
N VAL A 329 4.68 20.32 -7.21
CA VAL A 329 5.37 19.15 -6.67
C VAL A 329 5.39 19.17 -5.16
N LEU A 330 5.01 18.04 -4.55
CA LEU A 330 5.11 17.80 -3.11
C LEU A 330 5.83 16.47 -2.87
N GLY A 331 6.86 16.48 -2.06
CA GLY A 331 7.55 15.26 -1.65
C GLY A 331 8.85 15.54 -0.94
N THR A 332 9.47 14.48 -0.44
CA THR A 332 10.79 14.49 0.18
C THR A 332 11.45 13.11 0.03
N GLY A 333 12.77 13.03 0.16
CA GLY A 333 13.50 11.76 0.09
C GLY A 333 14.93 11.91 -0.41
N ASP A 334 15.23 11.35 -1.56
CA ASP A 334 16.58 11.42 -2.15
C ASP A 334 16.94 12.88 -2.49
N ARG A 335 18.04 13.35 -1.91
CA ARG A 335 18.53 14.72 -2.03
C ARG A 335 18.66 15.21 -3.48
N ARG A 336 19.11 14.34 -4.41
CA ARG A 336 19.26 14.72 -5.83
C ARG A 336 17.92 15.13 -6.47
N TYR A 337 16.81 14.50 -6.07
CA TYR A 337 15.48 14.85 -6.57
C TYR A 337 14.89 16.07 -5.85
N GLU A 338 15.21 16.25 -4.57
CA GLU A 338 14.88 17.50 -3.89
C GLU A 338 15.58 18.69 -4.57
N GLU A 339 16.87 18.54 -4.88
CA GLU A 339 17.67 19.56 -5.58
C GLU A 339 17.12 19.80 -7.01
N LEU A 340 16.73 18.74 -7.74
CA LEU A 340 16.09 18.86 -9.06
C LEU A 340 14.87 19.77 -9.01
N PHE A 341 13.93 19.51 -8.11
CA PHE A 341 12.67 20.27 -8.06
C PHE A 341 12.88 21.69 -7.51
N ARG A 342 13.82 21.91 -6.59
CA ARG A 342 14.23 23.27 -6.18
C ARG A 342 14.85 24.05 -7.35
N ALA A 343 15.70 23.41 -8.15
CA ALA A 343 16.31 24.03 -9.32
C ALA A 343 15.27 24.38 -10.39
N LEU A 344 14.32 23.47 -10.64
CA LEU A 344 13.21 23.74 -11.58
C LEU A 344 12.35 24.93 -11.12
N ALA A 345 12.00 25.01 -9.85
CA ALA A 345 11.22 26.11 -9.31
C ALA A 345 11.98 27.45 -9.42
N ALA A 346 13.28 27.43 -9.19
CA ALA A 346 14.13 28.62 -9.35
C ALA A 346 14.32 29.04 -10.82
N ALA A 347 14.42 28.07 -11.75
CA ALA A 347 14.62 28.34 -13.18
C ALA A 347 13.32 28.80 -13.87
N TYR A 348 12.15 28.39 -13.37
CA TYR A 348 10.85 28.67 -13.98
C TYR A 348 9.88 29.31 -12.95
N PRO A 349 10.23 30.48 -12.40
CA PRO A 349 9.37 31.17 -11.42
C PRO A 349 8.00 31.47 -12.01
N GLY A 350 6.94 31.32 -11.22
CA GLY A 350 5.55 31.48 -11.65
C GLY A 350 5.01 30.32 -12.52
N ARG A 351 5.81 29.27 -12.80
CA ARG A 351 5.38 28.09 -13.54
C ARG A 351 5.59 26.79 -12.80
N VAL A 352 6.60 26.73 -11.93
CA VAL A 352 6.91 25.55 -11.11
C VAL A 352 6.83 25.93 -9.64
N GLY A 353 5.94 25.24 -8.91
CA GLY A 353 5.88 25.30 -7.46
C GLY A 353 6.36 23.99 -6.84
N ALA A 354 7.37 24.03 -5.96
CA ALA A 354 7.89 22.83 -5.31
C ALA A 354 7.90 23.00 -3.78
N LYS A 355 7.27 22.07 -3.07
CA LYS A 355 7.32 21.99 -1.60
C LYS A 355 7.99 20.68 -1.20
N ILE A 356 9.16 20.80 -0.59
CA ILE A 356 9.97 19.65 -0.15
C ILE A 356 9.58 19.32 1.27
N ALA A 357 8.55 18.48 1.39
CA ALA A 357 7.96 18.11 2.68
C ALA A 357 7.10 16.84 2.55
N TYR A 358 6.77 16.24 3.68
CA TYR A 358 5.62 15.35 3.82
C TYR A 358 4.44 16.15 4.39
N ASP A 359 3.39 16.34 3.59
CA ASP A 359 2.19 17.08 4.00
C ASP A 359 0.94 16.42 3.41
N ASN A 360 0.22 15.68 4.26
CA ASN A 360 -1.01 15.00 3.85
C ASN A 360 -2.12 15.97 3.44
N THR A 361 -2.23 17.11 4.12
CA THR A 361 -3.26 18.12 3.80
C THR A 361 -3.01 18.73 2.42
N LEU A 362 -1.76 19.03 2.12
CA LEU A 362 -1.37 19.59 0.82
C LEU A 362 -1.54 18.54 -0.31
N ALA A 363 -1.32 17.25 -0.02
CA ALA A 363 -1.59 16.18 -0.98
C ALA A 363 -3.06 16.17 -1.43
N HIS A 364 -4.02 16.27 -0.50
CA HIS A 364 -5.46 16.40 -0.82
C HIS A 364 -5.75 17.63 -1.70
N LYS A 365 -5.10 18.76 -1.42
CA LYS A 365 -5.29 19.99 -2.19
C LYS A 365 -4.73 19.88 -3.60
N ILE A 366 -3.60 19.19 -3.78
CA ILE A 366 -3.03 18.92 -5.11
C ILE A 366 -3.96 18.00 -5.91
N GLU A 367 -4.44 16.89 -5.31
CA GLU A 367 -5.39 16.00 -5.97
C GLU A 367 -6.68 16.74 -6.39
N ALA A 368 -7.17 17.65 -5.56
CA ALA A 368 -8.39 18.40 -5.87
C ALA A 368 -8.18 19.52 -6.90
N GLY A 369 -7.04 20.20 -6.87
CA GLY A 369 -6.80 21.43 -7.65
C GLY A 369 -6.03 21.20 -8.95
N ALA A 370 -5.23 20.14 -9.08
CA ALA A 370 -4.54 19.82 -10.33
C ALA A 370 -5.51 19.32 -11.41
N ASP A 371 -5.16 19.54 -12.67
CA ASP A 371 -5.90 19.00 -13.82
C ASP A 371 -5.40 17.62 -14.19
N MET A 372 -4.10 17.39 -14.05
CA MET A 372 -3.39 16.16 -14.38
C MET A 372 -2.51 15.72 -13.23
N PHE A 373 -2.22 14.42 -13.14
CA PHE A 373 -1.33 13.87 -12.14
C PHE A 373 -0.29 12.96 -12.79
N LEU A 374 0.99 13.26 -12.64
CA LEU A 374 2.08 12.56 -13.32
C LEU A 374 2.74 11.52 -12.39
N MET A 375 2.75 10.25 -12.83
CA MET A 375 3.41 9.13 -12.16
C MET A 375 4.29 8.33 -13.12
N PRO A 376 5.54 8.77 -13.39
CA PRO A 376 6.43 8.12 -14.36
C PRO A 376 7.22 6.94 -13.76
N SER A 377 6.64 6.24 -12.80
CA SER A 377 7.30 5.25 -11.96
C SER A 377 8.04 4.17 -12.74
N ARG A 378 9.27 3.84 -12.33
CA ARG A 378 10.05 2.71 -12.85
C ARG A 378 9.34 1.39 -12.57
N TYR A 379 8.80 1.24 -11.37
CA TYR A 379 7.85 0.21 -10.99
C TYR A 379 6.93 0.75 -9.89
N GLU A 380 5.68 0.29 -9.87
CA GLU A 380 4.69 0.72 -8.89
C GLU A 380 3.81 -0.46 -8.52
N PRO A 381 4.09 -1.17 -7.42
CA PRO A 381 3.33 -2.37 -7.06
C PRO A 381 1.82 -2.18 -7.10
N CYS A 382 1.31 -1.12 -6.50
CA CYS A 382 -0.08 -0.70 -6.58
C CYS A 382 -0.21 0.76 -7.01
N GLY A 383 0.37 1.67 -6.24
CA GLY A 383 0.04 3.09 -6.30
C GLY A 383 -1.35 3.38 -5.73
N LEU A 384 -1.51 4.54 -5.12
CA LEU A 384 -2.81 4.99 -4.61
C LEU A 384 -3.19 6.35 -5.20
N ASN A 385 -2.21 7.21 -5.47
CA ASN A 385 -2.47 8.58 -5.95
C ASN A 385 -3.24 8.59 -7.27
N GLN A 386 -2.96 7.68 -8.22
CA GLN A 386 -3.73 7.59 -9.47
C GLN A 386 -5.21 7.26 -9.19
N ILE A 387 -5.50 6.47 -8.14
CA ILE A 387 -6.87 6.14 -7.77
C ILE A 387 -7.54 7.35 -7.09
N TYR A 388 -6.80 8.08 -6.24
CA TYR A 388 -7.28 9.35 -5.69
C TYR A 388 -7.55 10.35 -6.81
N SER A 389 -6.62 10.51 -7.74
CA SER A 389 -6.76 11.39 -8.91
C SER A 389 -8.04 11.08 -9.69
N LEU A 390 -8.32 9.82 -10.01
CA LEU A 390 -9.57 9.42 -10.65
C LEU A 390 -10.79 9.91 -9.87
N ARG A 391 -10.80 9.72 -8.55
CA ARG A 391 -11.94 10.13 -7.70
C ARG A 391 -12.12 11.66 -7.66
N TYR A 392 -11.02 12.41 -7.74
CA TYR A 392 -11.03 13.87 -7.76
C TYR A 392 -11.21 14.49 -9.17
N GLY A 393 -11.37 13.67 -10.20
CA GLY A 393 -11.45 14.15 -11.60
C GLY A 393 -10.15 14.82 -12.07
N THR A 394 -9.03 14.45 -11.47
CA THR A 394 -7.68 14.79 -11.90
C THR A 394 -7.20 13.66 -12.79
N VAL A 395 -6.75 13.97 -14.01
CA VAL A 395 -6.49 12.94 -15.02
C VAL A 395 -5.08 12.39 -14.88
N PRO A 396 -4.90 11.07 -14.60
CA PRO A 396 -3.58 10.48 -14.46
C PRO A 396 -2.82 10.34 -15.78
N ILE A 397 -1.51 10.65 -15.73
CA ILE A 397 -0.53 10.34 -16.77
C ILE A 397 0.48 9.38 -16.14
N VAL A 398 0.47 8.12 -16.53
CA VAL A 398 1.20 7.08 -15.80
C VAL A 398 2.05 6.21 -16.70
N ARG A 399 3.13 5.64 -16.16
CA ARG A 399 3.77 4.52 -16.83
C ARG A 399 2.95 3.24 -16.65
N ALA A 400 2.86 2.42 -17.70
CA ALA A 400 2.14 1.15 -17.70
C ALA A 400 2.94 0.07 -16.93
N THR A 401 2.91 0.14 -15.58
CA THR A 401 3.57 -0.82 -14.69
C THR A 401 2.72 -1.06 -13.44
N GLY A 402 2.73 -2.28 -12.94
CA GLY A 402 2.04 -2.68 -11.71
C GLY A 402 0.61 -2.18 -11.62
N GLY A 403 0.24 -1.63 -10.46
CA GLY A 403 -1.11 -1.11 -10.24
C GLY A 403 -1.48 0.10 -11.08
N LEU A 404 -0.52 0.85 -11.62
CA LEU A 404 -0.82 1.94 -12.55
C LEU A 404 -1.42 1.38 -13.85
N ASP A 405 -0.87 0.26 -14.35
CA ASP A 405 -1.40 -0.40 -15.54
C ASP A 405 -2.79 -1.01 -15.33
N ASP A 406 -3.03 -1.54 -14.13
CA ASP A 406 -4.31 -2.18 -13.78
C ASP A 406 -5.44 -1.17 -13.53
N THR A 407 -5.13 0.03 -13.08
CA THR A 407 -6.13 1.00 -12.60
C THR A 407 -6.42 2.12 -13.59
N ILE A 408 -5.47 2.42 -14.49
CA ILE A 408 -5.64 3.45 -15.52
C ILE A 408 -5.86 2.79 -16.89
N GLU A 409 -6.92 3.17 -17.55
CA GLU A 409 -7.25 2.79 -18.92
C GLU A 409 -6.81 3.92 -19.86
N ALA A 410 -6.02 3.60 -20.89
CA ALA A 410 -5.62 4.61 -21.89
C ALA A 410 -6.86 5.19 -22.57
N PHE A 411 -6.92 6.52 -22.69
CA PHE A 411 -8.05 7.17 -23.32
C PHE A 411 -8.10 6.91 -24.82
N ASP A 412 -9.23 6.40 -25.28
CA ASP A 412 -9.58 6.19 -26.67
C ASP A 412 -10.53 7.31 -27.13
N ILE A 413 -10.03 8.16 -28.02
CA ILE A 413 -10.77 9.33 -28.52
C ILE A 413 -11.94 8.94 -29.41
N GLU A 414 -11.84 7.83 -30.16
CA GLU A 414 -12.88 7.39 -31.10
C GLU A 414 -14.10 6.89 -30.34
N HIS A 415 -13.88 6.13 -29.27
CA HIS A 415 -14.96 5.55 -28.47
C HIS A 415 -15.33 6.39 -27.24
N GLY A 416 -14.50 7.39 -26.87
CA GLY A 416 -14.69 8.21 -25.68
C GLY A 416 -14.56 7.42 -24.37
N THR A 417 -13.79 6.34 -24.38
CA THR A 417 -13.52 5.46 -23.23
C THR A 417 -12.11 5.68 -22.69
N GLY A 418 -11.84 5.12 -21.49
CA GLY A 418 -10.56 5.31 -20.83
C GLY A 418 -10.57 6.44 -19.80
N THR A 419 -9.56 6.45 -18.92
CA THR A 419 -9.55 7.25 -17.70
C THR A 419 -8.31 8.12 -17.54
N GLY A 420 -7.33 8.01 -18.45
CA GLY A 420 -6.08 8.74 -18.38
C GLY A 420 -5.14 8.41 -19.53
N PHE A 421 -3.86 8.70 -19.34
CA PHE A 421 -2.83 8.51 -20.35
C PHE A 421 -1.76 7.54 -19.85
N LYS A 422 -1.29 6.67 -20.76
CA LYS A 422 -0.30 5.63 -20.42
C LYS A 422 0.87 5.64 -21.41
N PHE A 423 2.08 5.40 -20.89
CA PHE A 423 3.25 5.10 -21.71
C PHE A 423 3.93 3.81 -21.19
N ALA A 424 4.41 2.98 -22.08
CA ALA A 424 5.00 1.68 -21.72
C ALA A 424 6.51 1.76 -21.48
N GLU A 425 7.24 2.39 -22.40
CA GLU A 425 8.69 2.47 -22.36
C GLU A 425 9.18 3.36 -21.20
N TYR A 426 10.19 2.89 -20.47
CA TYR A 426 10.81 3.69 -19.42
C TYR A 426 11.82 4.67 -20.01
N THR A 427 11.32 5.72 -20.66
CA THR A 427 12.12 6.78 -21.30
C THR A 427 11.46 8.14 -21.12
N GLY A 428 12.27 9.20 -20.98
CA GLY A 428 11.77 10.58 -20.91
C GLY A 428 11.01 10.98 -22.17
N VAL A 429 11.36 10.42 -23.35
CA VAL A 429 10.64 10.67 -24.62
C VAL A 429 9.21 10.12 -24.56
N ALA A 430 9.03 8.89 -24.09
CA ALA A 430 7.71 8.28 -23.98
C ALA A 430 6.83 9.03 -22.97
N MET A 431 7.40 9.40 -21.82
CA MET A 431 6.73 10.23 -20.81
C MET A 431 6.27 11.56 -21.43
N LEU A 432 7.18 12.31 -22.07
CA LEU A 432 6.85 13.62 -22.64
C LEU A 432 5.80 13.53 -23.76
N ARG A 433 5.85 12.48 -24.59
CA ARG A 433 4.80 12.21 -25.60
C ARG A 433 3.42 12.05 -24.94
N SER A 434 3.33 11.31 -23.86
CA SER A 434 2.08 11.10 -23.13
C SER A 434 1.57 12.41 -22.47
N VAL A 435 2.49 13.22 -21.93
CA VAL A 435 2.16 14.56 -21.41
C VAL A 435 1.62 15.45 -22.54
N ARG A 436 2.29 15.51 -23.69
CA ARG A 436 1.83 16.30 -24.85
C ARG A 436 0.45 15.87 -25.34
N GLN A 437 0.18 14.58 -25.38
CA GLN A 437 -1.15 14.07 -25.72
C GLN A 437 -2.21 14.55 -24.75
N ALA A 438 -1.92 14.52 -23.44
CA ALA A 438 -2.82 15.00 -22.42
C ALA A 438 -3.07 16.51 -22.54
N LEU A 439 -2.01 17.30 -22.74
CA LEU A 439 -2.10 18.76 -22.96
C LEU A 439 -2.93 19.11 -24.20
N HIS A 440 -2.75 18.36 -25.29
CA HIS A 440 -3.52 18.57 -26.51
C HIS A 440 -5.03 18.33 -26.29
N LEU A 441 -5.39 17.23 -25.59
CA LEU A 441 -6.80 16.92 -25.32
C LEU A 441 -7.41 17.80 -24.22
N PHE A 442 -6.59 18.39 -23.35
CA PHE A 442 -7.03 19.37 -22.36
C PHE A 442 -7.69 20.62 -23.00
N MET A 443 -7.25 20.99 -24.22
CA MET A 443 -7.79 22.13 -24.94
C MET A 443 -9.23 21.92 -25.46
N ASP A 444 -9.72 20.69 -25.52
CA ASP A 444 -11.14 20.39 -25.80
C ASP A 444 -11.85 20.06 -24.49
N GLU A 445 -12.57 21.05 -23.98
CA GLU A 445 -13.29 20.93 -22.69
C GLU A 445 -14.27 19.75 -22.66
N ARG A 446 -14.91 19.43 -23.80
CA ARG A 446 -15.87 18.33 -23.89
C ARG A 446 -15.17 16.97 -23.76
N ILE A 447 -14.03 16.81 -24.45
CA ILE A 447 -13.23 15.58 -24.36
C ILE A 447 -12.64 15.46 -22.96
N TRP A 448 -12.08 16.54 -22.43
CA TRP A 448 -11.48 16.54 -21.10
C TRP A 448 -12.50 16.16 -20.02
N ARG A 449 -13.68 16.76 -20.09
CA ARG A 449 -14.79 16.41 -19.18
C ARG A 449 -15.18 14.95 -19.29
N ARG A 450 -15.16 14.35 -20.48
CA ARG A 450 -15.45 12.93 -20.68
C ARG A 450 -14.43 12.05 -19.94
N ILE A 451 -13.13 12.35 -20.05
CA ILE A 451 -12.05 11.60 -19.37
C ILE A 451 -12.26 11.69 -17.84
N GLN A 452 -12.51 12.88 -17.34
CA GLN A 452 -12.79 13.10 -15.91
C GLN A 452 -13.99 12.25 -15.43
N MET A 453 -15.09 12.28 -16.16
CA MET A 453 -16.30 11.50 -15.81
C MET A 453 -16.05 10.01 -15.82
N ASN A 454 -15.30 9.50 -16.81
CA ASN A 454 -14.93 8.09 -16.88
C ASN A 454 -14.12 7.68 -15.64
N GLY A 455 -13.16 8.51 -15.22
CA GLY A 455 -12.34 8.28 -14.03
C GLY A 455 -13.16 8.30 -12.74
N MET A 456 -13.97 9.34 -12.55
CA MET A 456 -14.80 9.51 -11.34
C MET A 456 -15.86 8.42 -11.19
N ALA A 457 -16.24 7.72 -12.27
CA ALA A 457 -17.20 6.62 -12.25
C ALA A 457 -16.56 5.28 -11.79
N LYS A 458 -15.24 5.17 -11.75
CA LYS A 458 -14.58 3.93 -11.29
C LYS A 458 -14.74 3.74 -9.79
N ASP A 459 -14.95 2.50 -9.39
CA ASP A 459 -15.01 2.11 -7.96
C ASP A 459 -13.81 1.22 -7.60
N PHE A 460 -12.91 1.79 -6.83
CA PHE A 460 -11.77 1.11 -6.20
C PHE A 460 -11.94 1.07 -4.67
N SER A 461 -13.17 1.01 -4.16
CA SER A 461 -13.38 0.82 -2.72
C SER A 461 -12.81 -0.52 -2.24
N TRP A 462 -12.40 -0.58 -0.99
CA TRP A 462 -11.90 -1.82 -0.37
C TRP A 462 -12.87 -2.99 -0.38
N ARG A 463 -14.19 -2.73 -0.57
CA ARG A 463 -15.19 -3.80 -0.62
C ARG A 463 -14.90 -4.80 -1.74
N GLY A 464 -14.56 -4.33 -2.95
CA GLY A 464 -14.21 -5.19 -4.08
C GLY A 464 -12.99 -6.05 -3.80
N SER A 465 -11.91 -5.42 -3.33
CA SER A 465 -10.67 -6.12 -2.97
C SER A 465 -10.89 -7.14 -1.83
N ALA A 466 -11.65 -6.77 -0.80
CA ALA A 466 -11.96 -7.68 0.31
C ALA A 466 -12.67 -8.97 -0.14
N VAL A 467 -13.58 -8.87 -1.11
CA VAL A 467 -14.25 -10.05 -1.69
C VAL A 467 -13.24 -10.97 -2.39
N GLU A 468 -12.26 -10.42 -3.10
CA GLU A 468 -11.20 -11.23 -3.73
C GLU A 468 -10.31 -11.89 -2.67
N TYR A 469 -9.96 -11.20 -1.59
CA TYR A 469 -9.23 -11.81 -0.47
C TYR A 469 -9.99 -12.94 0.19
N VAL A 470 -11.30 -12.84 0.36
CA VAL A 470 -12.15 -13.93 0.89
C VAL A 470 -12.04 -15.21 0.04
N LYS A 471 -11.98 -15.07 -1.29
CA LYS A 471 -11.76 -16.23 -2.20
C LYS A 471 -10.39 -16.86 -1.99
N VAL A 472 -9.35 -16.05 -1.79
CA VAL A 472 -7.99 -16.54 -1.50
C VAL A 472 -7.94 -17.27 -0.15
N TYR A 473 -8.61 -16.75 0.89
CA TYR A 473 -8.68 -17.43 2.18
C TYR A 473 -9.40 -18.77 2.08
N ALA A 474 -10.50 -18.83 1.34
CA ALA A 474 -11.21 -20.08 1.08
C ALA A 474 -10.33 -21.09 0.34
N ALA A 475 -9.59 -20.65 -0.68
CA ALA A 475 -8.66 -21.49 -1.43
C ALA A 475 -7.50 -22.01 -0.55
N ALA A 476 -6.94 -21.17 0.32
CA ALA A 476 -5.89 -21.54 1.26
C ALA A 476 -6.39 -22.62 2.26
N ARG A 477 -7.61 -22.51 2.76
CA ARG A 477 -8.25 -23.52 3.60
C ARG A 477 -8.42 -24.84 2.86
N THR A 478 -8.93 -24.79 1.64
CA THR A 478 -9.10 -25.99 0.80
C THR A 478 -7.79 -26.69 0.52
N ALA A 479 -6.72 -25.94 0.27
CA ALA A 479 -5.36 -26.48 0.05
C ALA A 479 -4.81 -27.23 1.29
N ARG A 480 -5.35 -26.95 2.48
CA ARG A 480 -5.06 -27.65 3.74
C ARG A 480 -6.07 -28.76 4.07
N GLY A 481 -7.02 -29.05 3.17
CA GLY A 481 -8.04 -30.07 3.42
C GLY A 481 -9.10 -29.65 4.46
N LEU A 482 -9.16 -28.35 4.81
CA LEU A 482 -10.14 -27.84 5.76
C LEU A 482 -11.50 -27.57 5.06
N PRO A 483 -12.62 -27.76 5.77
CA PRO A 483 -13.94 -27.54 5.17
C PRO A 483 -14.13 -26.09 4.76
N ALA A 484 -14.89 -25.88 3.68
CA ALA A 484 -15.33 -24.56 3.28
C ALA A 484 -16.17 -23.94 4.42
N ILE A 485 -15.87 -22.68 4.73
CA ILE A 485 -16.70 -21.89 5.65
C ILE A 485 -17.77 -21.20 4.79
N ALA A 486 -19.03 -21.33 5.18
CA ALA A 486 -20.12 -20.64 4.50
C ALA A 486 -19.83 -19.13 4.39
N GLU A 487 -20.06 -18.57 3.21
CA GLU A 487 -19.93 -17.12 3.05
C GLU A 487 -20.92 -16.44 4.01
N PRO A 488 -20.47 -15.45 4.80
CA PRO A 488 -21.39 -14.67 5.60
C PRO A 488 -22.38 -13.98 4.66
N VAL A 489 -23.68 -14.12 4.97
CA VAL A 489 -24.72 -13.41 4.25
C VAL A 489 -24.44 -11.91 4.40
N PRO A 490 -24.28 -11.15 3.32
CA PRO A 490 -24.05 -9.72 3.42
C PRO A 490 -25.13 -9.10 4.29
N ALA A 491 -24.76 -8.35 5.33
CA ALA A 491 -25.70 -7.57 6.10
C ALA A 491 -26.51 -6.70 5.13
N ALA A 492 -27.84 -6.78 5.22
CA ALA A 492 -28.72 -5.97 4.41
C ALA A 492 -28.32 -4.49 4.53
N PRO A 493 -28.31 -3.69 3.45
CA PRO A 493 -27.99 -2.28 3.53
C PRO A 493 -28.91 -1.64 4.56
N ALA A 494 -28.31 -0.86 5.48
CA ALA A 494 -29.06 -0.14 6.51
C ALA A 494 -30.22 0.63 5.84
N PRO A 495 -31.44 0.62 6.41
CA PRO A 495 -32.59 1.25 5.81
C PRO A 495 -32.27 2.74 5.59
N ARG A 496 -32.45 3.20 4.35
CA ARG A 496 -32.33 4.63 4.04
C ARG A 496 -33.32 5.35 4.94
N ASN A 497 -32.83 6.22 5.84
CA ASN A 497 -33.67 7.10 6.65
C ASN A 497 -34.69 7.79 5.73
N GLN A 498 -35.90 7.30 5.73
CA GLN A 498 -37.04 8.05 5.16
C GLN A 498 -37.20 9.28 6.05
N LYS A 499 -37.06 10.46 5.45
CA LYS A 499 -37.41 11.73 6.11
C LYS A 499 -38.85 11.61 6.58
N PRO A 500 -39.19 12.03 7.81
CA PRO A 500 -40.58 12.07 8.24
C PRO A 500 -41.36 13.01 7.29
N VAL A 501 -42.45 12.45 6.74
CA VAL A 501 -43.42 13.23 5.99
C VAL A 501 -44.01 14.23 6.96
N ALA A 502 -43.81 15.53 6.71
CA ALA A 502 -44.45 16.60 7.45
C ALA A 502 -45.97 16.49 7.18
N THR A 503 -46.73 16.09 8.18
CA THR A 503 -48.18 16.25 8.20
C THR A 503 -48.48 17.70 8.44
N SER A 504 -48.97 18.37 7.40
CA SER A 504 -49.60 19.67 7.48
C SER A 504 -50.96 19.51 8.17
N ASN A 505 -51.12 20.16 9.29
CA ASN A 505 -52.41 20.64 9.79
C ASN A 505 -52.40 22.17 9.75
#